data_fede358a7b7ce2012b22fa88bbbec0ae
#
_entry.id   fede358a7b7ce2012b22fa88bbbec0ae
#
_cell.length_a   1.000
_cell.length_b   1.000
_cell.length_c   1.000
_cell.angle_alpha   90.00
_cell.angle_beta   90.00
_cell.angle_gamma   90.00
#
_symmetry.space_group_name_H-M   'P 1'
#
loop_
_entity.id
_entity.type
_entity.pdbx_description
1 polymer ?
#
loop_
_entity_poly.entity_id
_entity_poly.type
_entity_poly.pdbx_seq_one_letter_code
_entity_poly.pdbx_strand_id
1 'polypeptide(L)'
;MAAKAELLSDVLSGEEMKRRKEKSGQSVLFYDLCLRLEEAVQRRCGLDGSSLQDSICHIDSVLYHQTYEPSEDVLSDLQACTESEEQFRIVEQSLVDELEAGRYLVGAGAKYISVREEALARRGIKGSLLIGQEPDIYHIIYDTSISGRERCARAQNEDRHIPPHHAVSVVIPSKDHPEVLERCLKSFREKTDYEYYDWIIVDNGSNAENRTKIEELQKTYKFTYLYEEMPFNFSKMCNMGAAQATGDLILFMNDDIEIIEQSWLRRMTGQALQPHVGAVGAKLWYAGTQNIQHAGITNMQIGPSHKLVTFPDDKDYYYGRNRVTYDMIGVTAACLMVSREKYAKVGGIDETMAVAYNYVDFCFKMLEAGYYNVQRNDVVLYHHESLSRGLDEQDHNKWERLLAEKEKLYAKHPHMRGRDIFYHSALIDNASDYGCNYKFPHEKHLYTNEVEPINGDQIKKVKAKYLRLTVDRAEIQHKIHSGEPDILWIMGWDYVPGADNASFERQILLKRADGGNGEDYAVVPSDWYRKDVEAILPKERNIGLAGFVLRVLKKDLQPGTYRIGMLCTDGQGEKMLAWSDKTCEI
;
A
#
# COMPACT_ATOMS: atom_id res chain seq x y z
N MET A 1 15.10 12.11 -3.59
CA MET A 1 15.69 11.92 -2.24
C MET A 1 16.43 13.18 -1.85
N ALA A 2 15.97 13.92 -0.84
CA ALA A 2 16.68 15.09 -0.33
C ALA A 2 17.61 14.65 0.81
N ALA A 3 18.89 14.89 0.68
CA ALA A 3 19.88 14.57 1.71
C ALA A 3 20.47 15.85 2.28
N LYS A 4 20.85 15.84 3.57
CA LYS A 4 21.63 16.96 4.15
C LYS A 4 22.93 17.11 3.35
N ALA A 5 23.33 18.34 3.05
CA ALA A 5 24.51 18.65 2.23
C ALA A 5 25.78 17.97 2.74
N GLU A 6 25.93 17.87 4.04
CA GLU A 6 27.06 17.18 4.69
C GLU A 6 27.10 15.67 4.36
N LEU A 7 25.94 14.98 4.46
CA LEU A 7 25.84 13.57 4.16
C LEU A 7 26.11 13.29 2.66
N LEU A 8 25.61 14.16 1.80
CA LEU A 8 25.85 14.09 0.36
C LEU A 8 27.32 14.30 0.04
N SER A 9 27.98 15.27 0.70
CA SER A 9 29.41 15.53 0.55
C SER A 9 30.26 14.32 0.95
N ASP A 10 29.95 13.69 2.07
CA ASP A 10 30.65 12.48 2.55
C ASP A 10 30.57 11.34 1.55
N VAL A 11 29.39 11.10 0.98
CA VAL A 11 29.17 10.03 -0.02
C VAL A 11 29.88 10.35 -1.35
N LEU A 12 29.79 11.59 -1.83
CA LEU A 12 30.36 12.01 -3.11
C LEU A 12 31.89 12.16 -3.09
N SER A 13 32.50 12.39 -1.95
CA SER A 13 33.95 12.55 -1.79
C SER A 13 34.71 11.23 -1.87
N GLY A 14 34.03 10.08 -1.77
CA GLY A 14 34.64 8.76 -1.81
C GLY A 14 35.36 8.47 -3.16
N GLU A 15 36.59 7.93 -3.07
CA GLU A 15 37.37 7.58 -4.27
C GLU A 15 36.66 6.61 -5.22
N GLU A 16 35.85 5.75 -4.65
CA GLU A 16 35.08 4.75 -5.40
C GLU A 16 33.98 5.42 -6.25
N MET A 17 33.30 6.45 -5.72
CA MET A 17 32.34 7.24 -6.50
C MET A 17 33.00 8.00 -7.64
N LYS A 18 34.22 8.51 -7.44
CA LYS A 18 35.00 9.16 -8.48
C LYS A 18 35.34 8.19 -9.62
N ARG A 19 35.79 6.97 -9.27
CA ARG A 19 36.07 5.91 -10.25
C ARG A 19 34.84 5.48 -11.03
N ARG A 20 33.67 5.43 -10.36
CA ARG A 20 32.42 5.01 -10.99
C ARG A 20 31.88 6.08 -11.94
N LYS A 21 32.06 7.36 -11.63
CA LYS A 21 31.71 8.48 -12.51
C LYS A 21 32.43 8.39 -13.87
N GLU A 22 33.65 7.86 -13.90
CA GLU A 22 34.44 7.69 -15.11
C GLU A 22 34.03 6.48 -15.95
N LYS A 23 33.40 5.45 -15.34
CA LYS A 23 33.15 4.14 -15.97
C LYS A 23 31.68 3.84 -16.26
N SER A 24 30.73 4.57 -15.69
CA SER A 24 29.31 4.23 -15.73
C SER A 24 28.49 5.38 -16.30
N GLY A 25 27.35 5.05 -16.95
CA GLY A 25 26.39 6.06 -17.39
C GLY A 25 25.76 6.81 -16.22
N GLN A 26 25.20 8.00 -16.46
CA GLN A 26 24.63 8.88 -15.41
C GLN A 26 23.54 8.21 -14.57
N SER A 27 22.69 7.40 -15.18
CA SER A 27 21.60 6.70 -14.50
C SER A 27 22.09 5.67 -13.47
N VAL A 28 23.13 4.90 -13.83
CA VAL A 28 23.76 3.91 -12.92
C VAL A 28 24.43 4.62 -11.75
N LEU A 29 25.11 5.75 -12.01
CA LEU A 29 25.73 6.56 -10.98
C LEU A 29 24.70 7.11 -9.98
N PHE A 30 23.58 7.62 -10.48
CA PHE A 30 22.52 8.14 -9.63
C PHE A 30 21.89 7.04 -8.74
N TYR A 31 21.66 5.87 -9.31
CA TYR A 31 21.14 4.72 -8.56
C TYR A 31 22.09 4.27 -7.44
N ASP A 32 23.39 4.12 -7.74
CA ASP A 32 24.42 3.79 -6.74
C ASP A 32 24.52 4.87 -5.64
N LEU A 33 24.39 6.15 -6.02
CA LEU A 33 24.34 7.25 -5.07
C LEU A 33 23.16 7.14 -4.10
N CYS A 34 21.97 6.81 -4.59
CA CYS A 34 20.80 6.61 -3.75
C CYS A 34 21.02 5.49 -2.74
N LEU A 35 21.56 4.34 -3.18
CA LEU A 35 21.88 3.22 -2.28
C LEU A 35 22.90 3.61 -1.20
N ARG A 36 23.94 4.36 -1.58
CA ARG A 36 24.99 4.81 -0.63
C ARG A 36 24.49 5.87 0.35
N LEU A 37 23.58 6.75 -0.07
CA LEU A 37 22.93 7.71 0.81
C LEU A 37 22.07 7.00 1.86
N GLU A 38 21.30 6.00 1.46
CA GLU A 38 20.54 5.17 2.38
C GLU A 38 21.46 4.45 3.38
N GLU A 39 22.54 3.82 2.91
CA GLU A 39 23.54 3.17 3.77
C GLU A 39 24.19 4.15 4.76
N ALA A 40 24.47 5.40 4.32
CA ALA A 40 25.03 6.42 5.19
C ALA A 40 24.05 6.90 6.27
N VAL A 41 22.77 7.01 5.93
CA VAL A 41 21.70 7.31 6.90
C VAL A 41 21.59 6.18 7.91
N GLN A 42 21.52 4.91 7.47
CA GLN A 42 21.45 3.75 8.35
C GLN A 42 22.63 3.67 9.32
N ARG A 43 23.85 3.97 8.87
CA ARG A 43 25.04 4.01 9.75
C ARG A 43 24.99 5.08 10.80
N ARG A 44 24.41 6.27 10.50
CA ARG A 44 24.29 7.39 11.46
C ARG A 44 23.18 7.16 12.49
N CYS A 45 22.12 6.48 12.10
CA CYS A 45 20.94 6.30 12.94
C CYS A 45 20.97 5.03 13.81
N GLY A 46 21.89 4.12 13.54
CA GLY A 46 21.90 2.78 14.16
C GLY A 46 20.90 1.82 13.51
N LEU A 47 21.05 0.53 13.80
CA LEU A 47 20.24 -0.53 13.19
C LEU A 47 18.90 -0.81 13.92
N ASP A 48 18.57 -0.04 14.95
CA ASP A 48 17.38 -0.28 15.78
C ASP A 48 16.06 0.27 15.17
N GLY A 49 16.14 0.88 13.99
CA GLY A 49 14.98 1.29 13.19
C GLY A 49 14.22 2.54 13.71
N SER A 50 14.33 2.86 15.01
CA SER A 50 13.54 3.95 15.62
C SER A 50 13.94 5.34 15.14
N SER A 51 15.19 5.53 14.77
CA SER A 51 15.72 6.80 14.27
C SER A 51 15.69 6.93 12.74
N LEU A 52 15.45 5.85 12.01
CA LEU A 52 15.40 5.85 10.55
C LEU A 52 14.15 6.59 10.04
N GLN A 53 13.02 6.43 10.72
CA GLN A 53 11.76 7.12 10.39
C GLN A 53 11.89 8.63 10.51
N ASP A 54 12.66 9.12 11.49
CA ASP A 54 12.92 10.54 11.70
C ASP A 54 13.98 11.10 10.72
N SER A 55 14.74 10.23 10.09
CA SER A 55 15.87 10.60 9.21
C SER A 55 15.50 10.67 7.74
N ILE A 56 14.38 10.03 7.33
CA ILE A 56 13.84 10.06 5.97
C ILE A 56 12.50 10.79 6.02
N CYS A 57 12.46 11.98 5.41
CA CYS A 57 11.24 12.75 5.24
C CYS A 57 10.64 12.46 3.87
N HIS A 58 9.40 12.03 3.83
CA HIS A 58 8.62 11.93 2.60
C HIS A 58 8.09 13.33 2.24
N ILE A 59 8.47 13.83 1.08
CA ILE A 59 7.95 15.09 0.57
C ILE A 59 6.77 14.77 -0.34
N ASP A 60 5.59 15.16 0.11
CA ASP A 60 4.32 14.87 -0.55
C ASP A 60 4.04 15.86 -1.70
N SER A 61 5.02 15.99 -2.59
CA SER A 61 5.00 16.88 -3.75
C SER A 61 5.77 16.27 -4.91
N VAL A 62 5.36 16.55 -6.13
CA VAL A 62 6.12 16.17 -7.33
C VAL A 62 7.31 17.12 -7.46
N LEU A 63 8.49 16.67 -7.05
CA LEU A 63 9.73 17.47 -7.09
C LEU A 63 10.57 17.25 -8.35
N TYR A 64 10.26 16.23 -9.14
CA TYR A 64 10.99 15.86 -10.33
C TYR A 64 10.04 15.57 -11.49
N HIS A 65 10.27 16.25 -12.61
CA HIS A 65 9.60 16.01 -13.88
C HIS A 65 10.64 15.55 -14.88
N GLN A 66 10.45 14.38 -15.47
CA GLN A 66 11.23 13.95 -16.61
C GLN A 66 10.52 14.41 -17.87
N THR A 67 11.19 15.20 -18.67
CA THR A 67 10.67 15.60 -19.98
C THR A 67 10.74 14.41 -20.92
N TYR A 68 9.63 14.08 -21.53
CA TYR A 68 9.57 13.10 -22.60
C TYR A 68 10.10 13.75 -23.89
N GLU A 69 11.10 13.14 -24.49
CA GLU A 69 11.63 13.51 -25.81
C GLU A 69 11.20 12.43 -26.81
N PRO A 70 10.12 12.67 -27.59
CA PRO A 70 9.64 11.69 -28.55
C PRO A 70 10.67 11.45 -29.66
N SER A 71 10.70 10.22 -30.19
CA SER A 71 11.54 9.87 -31.34
C SER A 71 11.16 10.68 -32.60
N GLU A 72 12.03 10.71 -33.59
CA GLU A 72 11.77 11.44 -34.86
C GLU A 72 10.50 10.93 -35.57
N ASP A 73 10.22 9.62 -35.50
CA ASP A 73 9.01 9.01 -36.04
C ASP A 73 7.75 9.52 -35.33
N VAL A 74 7.76 9.52 -34.00
CA VAL A 74 6.65 10.04 -33.18
C VAL A 74 6.45 11.55 -33.40
N LEU A 75 7.53 12.31 -33.56
CA LEU A 75 7.44 13.74 -33.88
C LEU A 75 6.80 13.97 -35.26
N SER A 76 7.11 13.12 -36.24
CA SER A 76 6.50 13.15 -37.57
C SER A 76 4.99 12.89 -37.50
N ASP A 77 4.57 11.86 -36.74
CA ASP A 77 3.16 11.52 -36.53
C ASP A 77 2.40 12.63 -35.80
N LEU A 78 3.02 13.23 -34.78
CA LEU A 78 2.44 14.37 -34.06
C LEU A 78 2.29 15.61 -34.94
N GLN A 79 3.23 15.84 -35.87
CA GLN A 79 3.14 16.95 -36.81
C GLN A 79 2.06 16.73 -37.90
N ALA A 80 1.81 15.47 -38.27
CA ALA A 80 0.77 15.12 -39.23
C ALA A 80 -0.65 15.15 -38.63
N CYS A 81 -0.77 15.12 -37.31
CA CYS A 81 -2.02 15.05 -36.59
C CYS A 81 -2.48 16.45 -36.17
N THR A 82 -3.71 16.81 -36.50
CA THR A 82 -4.31 18.11 -36.15
C THR A 82 -5.24 18.07 -34.94
N GLU A 83 -5.63 16.90 -34.49
CA GLU A 83 -6.54 16.71 -33.35
C GLU A 83 -5.75 16.44 -32.07
N SER A 84 -5.99 17.22 -31.04
CA SER A 84 -5.27 17.14 -29.75
C SER A 84 -5.46 15.81 -29.02
N GLU A 85 -6.60 15.15 -29.19
CA GLU A 85 -6.89 13.85 -28.58
C GLU A 85 -6.09 12.72 -29.26
N GLU A 86 -5.94 12.81 -30.57
CA GLU A 86 -5.14 11.86 -31.34
C GLU A 86 -3.63 12.08 -31.10
N GLN A 87 -3.20 13.32 -30.94
CA GLN A 87 -1.83 13.64 -30.50
C GLN A 87 -1.52 13.05 -29.11
N PHE A 88 -2.48 13.15 -28.19
CA PHE A 88 -2.32 12.54 -26.86
C PHE A 88 -2.20 11.02 -26.95
N ARG A 89 -3.02 10.35 -27.76
CA ARG A 89 -2.94 8.88 -27.96
C ARG A 89 -1.61 8.45 -28.60
N ILE A 90 -1.08 9.23 -29.53
CA ILE A 90 0.25 8.95 -30.14
C ILE A 90 1.35 9.01 -29.07
N VAL A 91 1.33 10.02 -28.22
CA VAL A 91 2.30 10.14 -27.11
C VAL A 91 2.13 9.03 -26.10
N GLU A 92 0.88 8.74 -25.70
CA GLU A 92 0.57 7.67 -24.74
C GLU A 92 1.03 6.32 -25.28
N GLN A 93 0.71 5.97 -26.53
CA GLN A 93 1.14 4.72 -27.14
C GLN A 93 2.66 4.64 -27.27
N SER A 94 3.31 5.72 -27.69
CA SER A 94 4.77 5.75 -27.76
C SER A 94 5.43 5.57 -26.39
N LEU A 95 4.87 6.15 -25.32
CA LEU A 95 5.34 5.93 -23.95
C LEU A 95 5.15 4.48 -23.52
N VAL A 96 4.01 3.86 -23.86
CA VAL A 96 3.73 2.45 -23.60
C VAL A 96 4.73 1.57 -24.34
N ASP A 97 4.94 1.81 -25.64
CA ASP A 97 5.87 1.05 -26.48
C ASP A 97 7.33 1.15 -25.98
N GLU A 98 7.72 2.32 -25.47
CA GLU A 98 9.05 2.51 -24.87
C GLU A 98 9.18 1.86 -23.50
N LEU A 99 8.11 1.86 -22.70
CA LEU A 99 8.05 1.12 -21.44
C LEU A 99 8.12 -0.39 -21.69
N GLU A 100 7.35 -0.90 -22.64
CA GLU A 100 7.39 -2.32 -23.05
C GLU A 100 8.73 -2.72 -23.67
N ALA A 101 9.37 -1.83 -24.43
CA ALA A 101 10.72 -2.04 -24.97
C ALA A 101 11.83 -1.89 -23.91
N GLY A 102 11.51 -1.59 -22.65
CA GLY A 102 12.48 -1.43 -21.56
C GLY A 102 13.39 -0.20 -21.69
N ARG A 103 13.10 0.73 -22.60
CA ARG A 103 13.96 1.90 -22.83
C ARG A 103 13.88 2.95 -21.71
N TYR A 104 12.72 3.03 -21.03
CA TYR A 104 12.53 3.90 -19.86
C TYR A 104 12.87 3.24 -18.53
N LEU A 105 13.01 1.92 -18.51
CA LEU A 105 13.32 1.20 -17.29
C LEU A 105 14.82 1.31 -17.03
N VAL A 106 15.13 2.21 -16.15
CA VAL A 106 16.46 2.42 -15.57
C VAL A 106 16.82 1.17 -14.78
N GLY A 107 17.32 0.13 -15.42
CA GLY A 107 17.71 -1.00 -14.63
C GLY A 107 18.01 -2.32 -15.32
N ALA A 108 17.55 -2.48 -16.54
CA ALA A 108 17.76 -3.70 -17.29
C ALA A 108 19.20 -3.83 -17.76
N GLY A 109 20.04 -4.40 -16.97
CA GLY A 109 21.37 -4.73 -17.44
C GLY A 109 22.33 -5.21 -16.34
N ALA A 110 23.31 -5.99 -16.74
CA ALA A 110 24.36 -6.50 -15.86
C ALA A 110 25.01 -5.43 -14.96
N LYS A 111 24.99 -4.15 -15.39
CA LYS A 111 25.53 -3.02 -14.62
C LYS A 111 24.77 -2.73 -13.34
N TYR A 112 23.45 -2.87 -13.34
CA TYR A 112 22.61 -2.65 -12.15
C TYR A 112 22.62 -3.86 -11.21
N ILE A 113 22.78 -5.07 -11.75
CA ILE A 113 22.99 -6.27 -10.95
C ILE A 113 24.25 -6.10 -10.10
N SER A 114 25.38 -5.74 -10.72
CA SER A 114 26.64 -5.55 -9.99
C SER A 114 26.55 -4.47 -8.90
N VAL A 115 25.85 -3.36 -9.17
CA VAL A 115 25.64 -2.29 -8.17
C VAL A 115 24.83 -2.79 -6.97
N ARG A 116 23.80 -3.59 -7.20
CA ARG A 116 22.98 -4.18 -6.13
C ARG A 116 23.78 -5.22 -5.33
N GLU A 117 24.53 -6.09 -6.00
CA GLU A 117 25.39 -7.08 -5.34
C GLU A 117 26.48 -6.40 -4.48
N GLU A 118 27.10 -5.34 -5.00
CA GLU A 118 28.04 -4.55 -4.24
C GLU A 118 27.39 -3.85 -3.02
N ALA A 119 26.14 -3.36 -3.16
CA ALA A 119 25.41 -2.77 -2.06
C ALA A 119 25.09 -3.82 -0.97
N LEU A 120 24.68 -5.04 -1.35
CA LEU A 120 24.49 -6.13 -0.40
C LEU A 120 25.81 -6.47 0.34
N ALA A 121 26.91 -6.57 -0.40
CA ALA A 121 28.22 -6.84 0.18
C ALA A 121 28.69 -5.74 1.16
N ARG A 122 28.51 -4.45 0.79
CA ARG A 122 28.83 -3.30 1.68
C ARG A 122 28.01 -3.31 2.98
N ARG A 123 26.78 -3.78 2.91
CA ARG A 123 25.88 -3.92 4.08
C ARG A 123 26.14 -5.19 4.90
N GLY A 124 27.05 -6.07 4.43
CA GLY A 124 27.28 -7.37 5.05
C GLY A 124 26.08 -8.32 4.93
N ILE A 125 25.16 -8.05 4.00
CA ILE A 125 23.99 -8.88 3.75
C ILE A 125 24.38 -10.04 2.84
N LYS A 126 24.19 -11.26 3.32
CA LYS A 126 24.39 -12.47 2.55
C LYS A 126 23.13 -12.79 1.75
N GLY A 127 23.26 -12.90 0.45
CA GLY A 127 22.18 -13.22 -0.44
C GLY A 127 22.62 -13.16 -1.90
N SER A 128 21.73 -13.55 -2.79
CA SER A 128 21.89 -13.48 -4.24
C SER A 128 20.72 -12.76 -4.86
N LEU A 129 20.91 -12.23 -6.06
CA LEU A 129 19.83 -11.62 -6.84
C LEU A 129 19.21 -12.68 -7.74
N LEU A 130 17.88 -12.77 -7.69
CA LEU A 130 17.06 -13.51 -8.64
C LEU A 130 16.42 -12.49 -9.60
N ILE A 131 16.65 -12.66 -10.90
CA ILE A 131 15.96 -11.88 -11.92
C ILE A 131 14.53 -12.41 -12.02
N GLY A 132 13.56 -11.53 -11.91
CA GLY A 132 12.14 -11.86 -12.10
C GLY A 132 11.81 -12.22 -13.55
N GLN A 133 10.56 -12.51 -13.82
CA GLN A 133 10.09 -12.75 -15.20
C GLN A 133 10.18 -11.49 -16.06
N GLU A 134 10.00 -10.33 -15.43
CA GLU A 134 10.16 -9.03 -16.05
C GLU A 134 11.63 -8.58 -15.98
N PRO A 135 12.20 -7.99 -17.07
CA PRO A 135 13.64 -7.70 -17.18
C PRO A 135 14.22 -6.80 -16.09
N ASP A 136 13.37 -6.01 -15.42
CA ASP A 136 13.79 -4.98 -14.47
C ASP A 136 13.39 -5.29 -13.03
N ILE A 137 12.75 -6.42 -12.81
CA ILE A 137 12.34 -6.87 -11.48
C ILE A 137 13.39 -7.85 -10.93
N TYR A 138 13.93 -7.49 -9.77
CA TYR A 138 14.93 -8.28 -9.07
C TYR A 138 14.42 -8.60 -7.66
N HIS A 139 14.64 -9.84 -7.25
CA HIS A 139 14.34 -10.30 -5.90
C HIS A 139 15.62 -10.67 -5.18
N ILE A 140 15.73 -10.27 -3.92
CA ILE A 140 16.84 -10.71 -3.07
C ILE A 140 16.46 -12.03 -2.43
N ILE A 141 17.28 -13.04 -2.65
CA ILE A 141 17.22 -14.33 -1.96
C ILE A 141 18.28 -14.29 -0.86
N TYR A 142 17.82 -14.00 0.34
CA TYR A 142 18.69 -13.92 1.52
C TYR A 142 19.16 -15.30 1.96
N ASP A 143 20.40 -15.38 2.46
CA ASP A 143 20.95 -16.60 3.06
C ASP A 143 20.22 -16.92 4.37
N THR A 144 19.82 -18.18 4.52
CA THR A 144 19.13 -18.69 5.71
C THR A 144 20.04 -19.56 6.60
N SER A 145 21.33 -19.67 6.26
CA SER A 145 22.28 -20.52 6.98
C SER A 145 22.68 -19.93 8.33
N ILE A 146 22.88 -20.82 9.29
CA ILE A 146 23.46 -20.51 10.61
C ILE A 146 24.94 -20.89 10.56
N SER A 147 25.83 -19.96 10.89
CA SER A 147 27.27 -20.24 10.91
C SER A 147 27.63 -21.36 11.89
N GLY A 148 28.67 -22.12 11.58
CA GLY A 148 29.12 -23.20 12.47
C GLY A 148 29.45 -22.72 13.89
N ARG A 149 30.05 -21.51 14.01
CA ARG A 149 30.35 -20.89 15.31
C ARG A 149 29.06 -20.56 16.10
N GLU A 150 28.08 -19.99 15.45
CA GLU A 150 26.79 -19.67 16.06
C GLU A 150 26.03 -20.94 16.47
N ARG A 151 26.03 -21.97 15.62
CA ARG A 151 25.42 -23.29 15.94
C ARG A 151 26.02 -23.90 17.19
N CYS A 152 27.34 -23.89 17.33
CA CYS A 152 28.01 -24.39 18.53
C CYS A 152 27.63 -23.59 19.79
N ALA A 153 27.61 -22.26 19.70
CA ALA A 153 27.21 -21.41 20.82
C ALA A 153 25.75 -21.63 21.24
N ARG A 154 24.84 -21.71 20.27
CA ARG A 154 23.40 -21.97 20.51
C ARG A 154 23.17 -23.37 21.08
N ALA A 155 23.83 -24.40 20.55
CA ALA A 155 23.72 -25.78 21.04
C ALA A 155 24.13 -25.92 22.52
N GLN A 156 25.16 -25.17 22.96
CA GLN A 156 25.59 -25.14 24.36
C GLN A 156 24.57 -24.47 25.29
N ASN A 157 23.88 -23.42 24.80
CA ASN A 157 22.92 -22.64 25.59
C ASN A 157 21.53 -23.28 25.63
N GLU A 158 21.13 -23.95 24.56
CA GLU A 158 19.76 -24.44 24.37
C GLU A 158 19.66 -25.98 24.65
N ASP A 159 20.79 -26.65 24.91
CA ASP A 159 20.90 -28.09 25.12
C ASP A 159 20.14 -28.92 24.06
N ARG A 160 20.25 -28.50 22.79
CA ARG A 160 19.62 -29.16 21.64
C ARG A 160 20.47 -29.08 20.38
N HIS A 161 20.17 -29.97 19.45
CA HIS A 161 20.76 -29.87 18.10
C HIS A 161 20.24 -28.64 17.36
N ILE A 162 21.16 -27.79 16.89
CA ILE A 162 20.84 -26.63 16.05
C ILE A 162 21.08 -27.00 14.58
N PRO A 163 20.05 -26.91 13.72
CA PRO A 163 20.18 -27.23 12.31
C PRO A 163 21.07 -26.21 11.55
N PRO A 164 21.55 -26.55 10.34
CA PRO A 164 22.42 -25.65 9.58
C PRO A 164 21.70 -24.41 9.04
N HIS A 165 20.39 -24.40 9.03
CA HIS A 165 19.56 -23.28 8.64
C HIS A 165 18.54 -22.93 9.73
N HIS A 166 18.01 -21.69 9.70
CA HIS A 166 16.99 -21.25 10.63
C HIS A 166 15.70 -22.05 10.47
N ALA A 167 15.15 -22.55 11.57
CA ALA A 167 13.95 -23.37 11.55
C ALA A 167 12.67 -22.53 11.62
N VAL A 168 11.60 -23.03 11.01
CA VAL A 168 10.27 -22.42 10.94
C VAL A 168 9.25 -23.31 11.62
N SER A 169 8.56 -22.81 12.65
CA SER A 169 7.37 -23.47 13.20
C SER A 169 6.12 -22.95 12.47
N VAL A 170 5.44 -23.85 11.78
CA VAL A 170 4.24 -23.53 10.96
C VAL A 170 3.00 -23.79 11.81
N VAL A 171 2.30 -22.73 12.18
CA VAL A 171 1.09 -22.78 13.01
C VAL A 171 -0.14 -22.72 12.10
N ILE A 172 -0.96 -23.77 12.13
CA ILE A 172 -2.16 -23.91 11.30
C ILE A 172 -3.38 -24.06 12.21
N PRO A 173 -4.19 -22.99 12.37
CA PRO A 173 -5.52 -23.09 12.95
C PRO A 173 -6.44 -23.92 12.04
N SER A 174 -7.21 -24.86 12.60
CA SER A 174 -8.13 -25.71 11.82
C SER A 174 -9.38 -26.07 12.63
N LYS A 175 -10.44 -26.47 11.94
CA LYS A 175 -11.64 -27.05 12.54
C LYS A 175 -12.48 -27.79 11.51
N ASP A 176 -12.90 -29.01 11.82
CA ASP A 176 -13.93 -29.81 11.12
C ASP A 176 -13.72 -30.11 9.61
N HIS A 177 -12.56 -29.77 9.03
CA HIS A 177 -12.24 -29.97 7.62
C HIS A 177 -10.93 -30.72 7.39
N PRO A 178 -10.81 -32.01 7.82
CA PRO A 178 -9.58 -32.78 7.70
C PRO A 178 -9.09 -32.95 6.24
N GLU A 179 -9.97 -32.98 5.27
CA GLU A 179 -9.64 -33.06 3.84
C GLU A 179 -9.00 -31.77 3.31
N VAL A 180 -9.40 -30.60 3.84
CA VAL A 180 -8.79 -29.31 3.51
C VAL A 180 -7.39 -29.25 4.12
N LEU A 181 -7.26 -29.58 5.39
CA LEU A 181 -5.97 -29.67 6.08
C LEU A 181 -5.02 -30.64 5.37
N GLU A 182 -5.50 -31.83 4.96
CA GLU A 182 -4.67 -32.81 4.26
C GLU A 182 -4.13 -32.25 2.93
N ARG A 183 -4.96 -31.56 2.14
CA ARG A 183 -4.53 -30.92 0.89
C ARG A 183 -3.44 -29.87 1.16
N CYS A 184 -3.59 -29.04 2.17
CA CYS A 184 -2.59 -28.08 2.60
C CYS A 184 -1.27 -28.76 2.96
N LEU A 185 -1.28 -29.71 3.88
CA LEU A 185 -0.08 -30.43 4.34
C LEU A 185 0.59 -31.22 3.19
N LYS A 186 -0.20 -31.81 2.30
CA LYS A 186 0.31 -32.55 1.14
C LYS A 186 1.02 -31.63 0.17
N SER A 187 0.38 -30.52 -0.24
CA SER A 187 0.98 -29.54 -1.15
C SER A 187 2.25 -28.92 -0.54
N PHE A 188 2.22 -28.62 0.75
CA PHE A 188 3.39 -28.10 1.47
C PHE A 188 4.56 -29.09 1.41
N ARG A 189 4.34 -30.36 1.78
CA ARG A 189 5.39 -31.38 1.78
C ARG A 189 5.95 -31.69 0.40
N GLU A 190 5.10 -31.71 -0.62
CA GLU A 190 5.48 -32.06 -1.99
C GLU A 190 6.16 -30.91 -2.75
N LYS A 191 5.80 -29.67 -2.40
CA LYS A 191 6.22 -28.48 -3.16
C LYS A 191 7.07 -27.49 -2.33
N THR A 192 7.73 -27.96 -1.26
CA THR A 192 8.64 -27.09 -0.46
C THR A 192 10.04 -27.66 -0.48
N ASP A 193 11.02 -26.88 -0.92
CA ASP A 193 12.45 -27.26 -0.96
C ASP A 193 13.21 -26.94 0.33
N TYR A 194 12.53 -26.47 1.35
CA TYR A 194 13.11 -26.08 2.65
C TYR A 194 12.75 -27.10 3.72
N GLU A 195 13.74 -27.83 4.24
CA GLU A 195 13.52 -28.98 5.12
C GLU A 195 13.46 -28.64 6.63
N TYR A 196 13.79 -27.40 7.00
CA TYR A 196 13.92 -26.99 8.41
C TYR A 196 12.62 -26.36 8.92
N TYR A 197 11.57 -27.19 9.03
CA TYR A 197 10.27 -26.77 9.56
C TYR A 197 9.62 -27.87 10.40
N ASP A 198 8.70 -27.47 11.24
CA ASP A 198 7.75 -28.32 11.95
C ASP A 198 6.34 -27.74 11.84
N TRP A 199 5.33 -28.60 11.97
CA TRP A 199 3.93 -28.18 11.97
C TRP A 199 3.31 -28.25 13.35
N ILE A 200 2.47 -27.27 13.67
CA ILE A 200 1.66 -27.18 14.89
C ILE A 200 0.22 -26.91 14.45
N ILE A 201 -0.62 -27.93 14.53
CA ILE A 201 -2.03 -27.84 14.19
C ILE A 201 -2.81 -27.50 15.47
N VAL A 202 -3.58 -26.40 15.42
CA VAL A 202 -4.44 -25.96 16.52
C VAL A 202 -5.89 -26.17 16.13
N ASP A 203 -6.51 -27.20 16.69
CA ASP A 203 -7.89 -27.62 16.41
C ASP A 203 -8.86 -26.95 17.40
N ASN A 204 -9.77 -26.13 16.89
CA ASN A 204 -10.77 -25.41 17.68
C ASN A 204 -12.01 -26.23 17.97
N GLY A 205 -11.85 -27.48 18.39
CA GLY A 205 -12.95 -28.35 18.79
C GLY A 205 -13.67 -29.00 17.61
N SER A 206 -12.94 -29.69 16.73
CA SER A 206 -13.55 -30.56 15.73
C SER A 206 -14.40 -31.65 16.37
N ASN A 207 -15.48 -32.05 15.70
CA ASN A 207 -16.30 -33.16 16.15
C ASN A 207 -15.49 -34.48 16.18
N ALA A 208 -16.01 -35.50 16.90
CA ALA A 208 -15.27 -36.73 17.18
C ALA A 208 -14.83 -37.47 15.91
N GLU A 209 -15.62 -37.46 14.84
CA GLU A 209 -15.27 -38.10 13.55
C GLU A 209 -14.11 -37.37 12.88
N ASN A 210 -14.21 -36.06 12.74
CA ASN A 210 -13.19 -35.23 12.09
C ASN A 210 -11.90 -35.20 12.91
N ARG A 211 -12.02 -35.14 14.24
CA ARG A 211 -10.87 -35.25 15.14
C ARG A 211 -10.10 -36.56 14.92
N THR A 212 -10.79 -37.71 14.80
CA THR A 212 -10.16 -39.00 14.52
C THR A 212 -9.39 -38.95 13.20
N LYS A 213 -9.96 -38.35 12.15
CA LYS A 213 -9.26 -38.18 10.86
C LYS A 213 -8.02 -37.28 10.98
N ILE A 214 -8.09 -36.19 11.75
CA ILE A 214 -6.93 -35.32 12.01
C ILE A 214 -5.83 -36.09 12.79
N GLU A 215 -6.19 -36.90 13.77
CA GLU A 215 -5.25 -37.76 14.49
C GLU A 215 -4.61 -38.83 13.57
N GLU A 216 -5.28 -39.29 12.53
CA GLU A 216 -4.70 -40.16 11.48
C GLU A 216 -3.74 -39.36 10.58
N LEU A 217 -4.07 -38.13 10.19
CA LEU A 217 -3.16 -37.24 9.46
C LEU A 217 -1.88 -36.96 10.29
N GLN A 218 -2.00 -36.80 11.61
CA GLN A 218 -0.85 -36.64 12.51
C GLN A 218 0.14 -37.80 12.39
N LYS A 219 -0.32 -39.04 12.27
CA LYS A 219 0.54 -40.21 12.08
C LYS A 219 1.34 -40.15 10.77
N THR A 220 0.75 -39.56 9.73
CA THR A 220 1.34 -39.45 8.39
C THR A 220 2.29 -38.26 8.29
N TYR A 221 1.90 -37.10 8.80
CA TYR A 221 2.58 -35.80 8.61
C TYR A 221 3.47 -35.41 9.80
N LYS A 222 3.31 -36.08 10.97
CA LYS A 222 4.14 -35.88 12.16
C LYS A 222 4.11 -34.45 12.74
N PHE A 223 2.94 -33.87 12.86
CA PHE A 223 2.77 -32.56 13.46
C PHE A 223 2.48 -32.62 14.98
N THR A 224 2.72 -31.51 15.67
CA THR A 224 2.20 -31.27 17.03
C THR A 224 0.71 -30.92 16.92
N TYR A 225 -0.14 -31.62 17.67
CA TYR A 225 -1.58 -31.45 17.65
C TYR A 225 -2.08 -30.89 18.97
N LEU A 226 -2.75 -29.74 18.90
CA LEU A 226 -3.37 -29.07 20.03
C LEU A 226 -4.89 -29.05 19.79
N TYR A 227 -5.62 -29.72 20.64
CA TYR A 227 -7.09 -29.75 20.59
C TYR A 227 -7.66 -28.92 21.75
N GLU A 228 -8.50 -27.93 21.43
CA GLU A 228 -9.14 -27.06 22.42
C GLU A 228 -10.55 -26.70 21.98
N GLU A 229 -11.55 -27.21 22.68
CA GLU A 229 -12.94 -26.84 22.45
C GLU A 229 -13.23 -25.47 23.08
N MET A 230 -13.35 -24.43 22.24
CA MET A 230 -13.58 -23.06 22.67
C MET A 230 -14.39 -22.29 21.63
N PRO A 231 -15.02 -21.15 21.98
CA PRO A 231 -15.56 -20.22 21.01
C PRO A 231 -14.46 -19.82 19.99
N PHE A 232 -14.85 -19.70 18.74
CA PHE A 232 -13.88 -19.38 17.68
C PHE A 232 -13.15 -18.07 17.98
N ASN A 233 -11.82 -18.16 18.04
CA ASN A 233 -10.93 -17.04 18.23
C ASN A 233 -9.60 -17.34 17.51
N PHE A 234 -9.46 -16.80 16.30
CA PHE A 234 -8.27 -17.01 15.46
C PHE A 234 -6.99 -16.54 16.17
N SER A 235 -7.05 -15.39 16.83
CA SER A 235 -5.91 -14.82 17.56
C SER A 235 -5.42 -15.75 18.67
N LYS A 236 -6.35 -16.31 19.44
CA LYS A 236 -6.03 -17.25 20.51
C LYS A 236 -5.42 -18.55 19.96
N MET A 237 -5.97 -19.08 18.88
CA MET A 237 -5.42 -20.27 18.21
C MET A 237 -3.99 -20.01 17.74
N CYS A 238 -3.72 -18.88 17.12
CA CYS A 238 -2.37 -18.49 16.70
C CYS A 238 -1.41 -18.37 17.89
N ASN A 239 -1.82 -17.72 18.99
CA ASN A 239 -1.01 -17.59 20.19
C ASN A 239 -0.73 -18.95 20.84
N MET A 240 -1.71 -19.85 20.90
CA MET A 240 -1.54 -21.21 21.42
C MET A 240 -0.50 -21.99 20.62
N GLY A 241 -0.58 -21.92 19.28
CA GLY A 241 0.41 -22.53 18.40
C GLY A 241 1.79 -21.90 18.56
N ALA A 242 1.87 -20.56 18.60
CA ALA A 242 3.11 -19.82 18.78
C ALA A 242 3.81 -20.17 20.12
N ALA A 243 3.06 -20.46 21.17
CA ALA A 243 3.59 -20.89 22.46
C ALA A 243 4.30 -22.26 22.39
N GLN A 244 3.98 -23.11 21.42
CA GLN A 244 4.63 -24.40 21.18
C GLN A 244 5.76 -24.30 20.14
N ALA A 245 5.91 -23.14 19.48
CA ALA A 245 6.91 -22.96 18.44
C ALA A 245 8.34 -23.04 18.97
N THR A 246 9.15 -23.89 18.36
CA THR A 246 10.58 -24.07 18.68
C THR A 246 11.51 -23.49 17.64
N GLY A 247 10.99 -23.17 16.45
CA GLY A 247 11.72 -22.53 15.36
C GLY A 247 12.17 -21.10 15.68
N ASP A 248 13.10 -20.59 14.92
CA ASP A 248 13.53 -19.20 15.00
C ASP A 248 12.46 -18.25 14.44
N LEU A 249 11.64 -18.78 13.54
CA LEU A 249 10.55 -18.09 12.88
C LEU A 249 9.24 -18.82 13.14
N ILE A 250 8.14 -18.06 13.15
CA ILE A 250 6.77 -18.57 13.19
C ILE A 250 6.12 -18.20 11.86
N LEU A 251 5.49 -19.17 11.22
CA LEU A 251 4.63 -18.98 10.06
C LEU A 251 3.18 -19.29 10.47
N PHE A 252 2.33 -18.27 10.51
CA PHE A 252 0.88 -18.48 10.59
C PHE A 252 0.36 -18.74 9.18
N MET A 253 -0.40 -19.80 9.02
CA MET A 253 -0.94 -20.22 7.73
C MET A 253 -2.34 -20.83 7.91
N ASN A 254 -3.28 -20.45 7.06
CA ASN A 254 -4.59 -21.10 7.04
C ASN A 254 -4.51 -22.53 6.54
N ASP A 255 -5.43 -23.37 6.98
CA ASP A 255 -5.53 -24.78 6.57
C ASP A 255 -6.01 -24.98 5.13
N ASP A 256 -6.48 -23.92 4.48
CA ASP A 256 -6.95 -23.88 3.08
C ASP A 256 -5.96 -23.22 2.10
N ILE A 257 -4.71 -23.07 2.51
CA ILE A 257 -3.60 -22.67 1.62
C ILE A 257 -3.11 -23.88 0.81
N GLU A 258 -2.83 -23.66 -0.46
CA GLU A 258 -2.18 -24.63 -1.33
C GLU A 258 -0.88 -24.07 -1.91
N ILE A 259 0.23 -24.80 -1.69
CA ILE A 259 1.56 -24.41 -2.18
C ILE A 259 1.64 -24.71 -3.67
N ILE A 260 2.23 -23.80 -4.46
CA ILE A 260 2.38 -23.94 -5.91
C ILE A 260 3.82 -23.88 -6.42
N GLU A 261 4.76 -23.32 -5.65
CA GLU A 261 6.17 -23.26 -6.04
C GLU A 261 7.13 -23.73 -4.93
N GLN A 262 8.31 -24.23 -5.31
CA GLN A 262 9.20 -24.90 -4.38
C GLN A 262 9.95 -23.98 -3.41
N SER A 263 10.44 -22.85 -3.88
CA SER A 263 11.34 -21.97 -3.12
C SER A 263 10.64 -20.95 -2.22
N TRP A 264 9.33 -20.99 -2.14
CA TRP A 264 8.53 -20.01 -1.42
C TRP A 264 8.92 -19.84 0.05
N LEU A 265 9.07 -20.95 0.78
CA LEU A 265 9.38 -20.91 2.21
C LEU A 265 10.79 -20.36 2.48
N ARG A 266 11.76 -20.73 1.65
CA ARG A 266 13.14 -20.20 1.71
C ARG A 266 13.16 -18.69 1.52
N ARG A 267 12.40 -18.17 0.54
CA ARG A 267 12.29 -16.73 0.26
C ARG A 267 11.65 -15.98 1.44
N MET A 268 10.58 -16.52 2.00
CA MET A 268 9.91 -15.97 3.19
C MET A 268 10.85 -15.94 4.39
N THR A 269 11.51 -17.08 4.66
CA THR A 269 12.48 -17.26 5.76
C THR A 269 13.61 -16.23 5.67
N GLY A 270 14.28 -16.12 4.52
CA GLY A 270 15.38 -15.19 4.35
C GLY A 270 14.97 -13.73 4.55
N GLN A 271 13.76 -13.34 4.11
CA GLN A 271 13.21 -12.00 4.34
C GLN A 271 12.93 -11.73 5.82
N ALA A 272 12.29 -12.68 6.51
CA ALA A 272 11.89 -12.53 7.92
C ALA A 272 13.08 -12.47 8.88
N LEU A 273 14.23 -13.02 8.47
CA LEU A 273 15.48 -12.96 9.23
C LEU A 273 16.13 -11.57 9.22
N GLN A 274 15.74 -10.67 8.32
CA GLN A 274 16.36 -9.35 8.27
C GLN A 274 16.03 -8.55 9.54
N PRO A 275 17.01 -7.84 10.14
CA PRO A 275 16.82 -7.18 11.43
C PRO A 275 15.66 -6.19 11.47
N HIS A 276 15.48 -5.43 10.39
CA HIS A 276 14.44 -4.38 10.25
C HIS A 276 13.06 -4.92 9.88
N VAL A 277 12.94 -6.20 9.50
CA VAL A 277 11.68 -6.78 9.03
C VAL A 277 10.84 -7.30 10.18
N GLY A 278 9.57 -6.90 10.22
CA GLY A 278 8.52 -7.39 11.11
C GLY A 278 7.82 -8.61 10.53
N ALA A 279 6.60 -8.40 10.05
CA ALA A 279 5.82 -9.44 9.38
C ALA A 279 6.17 -9.54 7.89
N VAL A 280 6.18 -10.76 7.35
CA VAL A 280 6.35 -11.03 5.93
C VAL A 280 5.13 -11.77 5.41
N GLY A 281 4.50 -11.24 4.36
CA GLY A 281 3.34 -11.85 3.69
C GLY A 281 3.67 -12.36 2.30
N ALA A 282 2.93 -13.37 1.85
CA ALA A 282 2.94 -13.88 0.48
C ALA A 282 1.78 -13.31 -0.34
N LYS A 283 1.92 -13.24 -1.66
CA LYS A 283 0.80 -12.97 -2.56
C LYS A 283 -0.11 -14.20 -2.62
N LEU A 284 -1.41 -13.93 -2.54
CA LEU A 284 -2.42 -14.99 -2.62
C LEU A 284 -3.25 -14.84 -3.88
N TRP A 285 -3.48 -15.96 -4.57
CA TRP A 285 -4.42 -16.07 -5.67
C TRP A 285 -5.66 -16.83 -5.22
N TYR A 286 -6.80 -16.50 -5.80
CA TYR A 286 -7.99 -17.35 -5.71
C TYR A 286 -7.71 -18.72 -6.35
N ALA A 287 -8.02 -19.79 -5.65
CA ALA A 287 -7.71 -21.14 -6.08
C ALA A 287 -8.25 -21.45 -7.49
N GLY A 288 -7.41 -22.08 -8.30
CA GLY A 288 -7.73 -22.43 -9.69
C GLY A 288 -7.77 -21.26 -10.66
N THR A 289 -7.35 -20.07 -10.24
CA THR A 289 -7.26 -18.86 -11.08
C THR A 289 -5.90 -18.19 -10.93
N GLN A 290 -5.65 -17.15 -11.75
CA GLN A 290 -4.54 -16.21 -11.54
C GLN A 290 -5.07 -14.83 -11.10
N ASN A 291 -6.25 -14.78 -10.48
CA ASN A 291 -6.77 -13.54 -9.93
C ASN A 291 -6.22 -13.33 -8.51
N ILE A 292 -5.75 -12.13 -8.26
CA ILE A 292 -5.17 -11.74 -6.98
C ILE A 292 -6.27 -11.68 -5.92
N GLN A 293 -6.03 -12.34 -4.79
CA GLN A 293 -6.83 -12.22 -3.58
C GLN A 293 -6.16 -11.29 -2.58
N HIS A 294 -4.83 -11.31 -2.51
CA HIS A 294 -4.04 -10.47 -1.62
C HIS A 294 -2.68 -10.14 -2.24
N ALA A 295 -2.36 -8.86 -2.25
CA ALA A 295 -1.04 -8.34 -2.64
C ALA A 295 -0.59 -7.20 -1.70
N GLY A 296 -0.88 -7.37 -0.38
CA GLY A 296 -0.60 -6.40 0.67
C GLY A 296 -1.83 -5.63 1.13
N ILE A 297 -1.71 -4.93 2.25
CA ILE A 297 -2.76 -4.15 2.88
C ILE A 297 -2.35 -2.69 2.90
N THR A 298 -3.27 -1.81 2.50
CA THR A 298 -3.19 -0.36 2.70
C THR A 298 -4.18 0.08 3.77
N ASN A 299 -3.90 1.21 4.43
CA ASN A 299 -4.72 1.74 5.51
C ASN A 299 -5.15 3.18 5.22
N MET A 300 -6.10 3.31 4.29
CA MET A 300 -6.62 4.60 3.84
C MET A 300 -7.87 5.03 4.63
N GLN A 301 -8.59 6.06 4.19
CA GLN A 301 -9.77 6.60 4.89
C GLN A 301 -10.88 5.56 5.12
N ILE A 302 -11.02 4.61 4.19
CA ILE A 302 -11.98 3.50 4.35
C ILE A 302 -11.55 2.48 5.42
N GLY A 303 -10.31 2.51 5.84
CA GLY A 303 -9.67 1.56 6.76
C GLY A 303 -8.76 0.57 6.05
N PRO A 304 -8.23 -0.42 6.79
CA PRO A 304 -7.35 -1.44 6.23
C PRO A 304 -8.07 -2.26 5.17
N SER A 305 -7.44 -2.38 4.00
CA SER A 305 -8.00 -3.12 2.88
C SER A 305 -6.94 -3.79 2.02
N HIS A 306 -7.29 -4.94 1.44
CA HIS A 306 -6.41 -5.66 0.53
C HIS A 306 -6.30 -4.94 -0.81
N LYS A 307 -5.11 -4.94 -1.40
CA LYS A 307 -4.86 -4.36 -2.72
C LYS A 307 -4.99 -5.38 -3.83
N LEU A 308 -5.46 -4.90 -4.98
CA LEU A 308 -5.62 -5.65 -6.23
C LEU A 308 -6.56 -6.85 -6.14
N VAL A 309 -7.49 -6.86 -5.17
CA VAL A 309 -8.45 -7.96 -5.00
C VAL A 309 -9.27 -8.15 -6.28
N THR A 310 -9.35 -9.40 -6.76
CA THR A 310 -10.01 -9.83 -8.01
C THR A 310 -9.33 -9.40 -9.31
N PHE A 311 -8.27 -8.60 -9.26
CA PHE A 311 -7.53 -8.23 -10.47
C PHE A 311 -6.78 -9.44 -11.04
N PRO A 312 -6.76 -9.62 -12.37
CA PRO A 312 -5.94 -10.66 -12.98
C PRO A 312 -4.45 -10.34 -12.82
N ASP A 313 -3.64 -11.36 -12.49
CA ASP A 313 -2.19 -11.20 -12.30
C ASP A 313 -1.40 -11.46 -13.61
N ASP A 314 -1.97 -11.04 -14.73
CA ASP A 314 -1.46 -11.23 -16.09
C ASP A 314 -0.69 -10.01 -16.65
N LYS A 315 -0.73 -8.90 -15.93
CA LYS A 315 -0.04 -7.63 -16.28
C LYS A 315 0.50 -6.92 -15.04
N ASP A 316 1.30 -5.92 -15.26
CA ASP A 316 1.84 -5.08 -14.19
C ASP A 316 0.85 -4.00 -13.74
N TYR A 317 0.81 -3.78 -12.44
CA TYR A 317 0.03 -2.71 -11.82
C TYR A 317 0.99 -1.75 -11.10
N TYR A 318 0.85 -0.46 -11.39
CA TYR A 318 1.61 0.61 -10.75
C TYR A 318 3.11 0.26 -10.56
N TYR A 319 3.83 0.21 -11.68
CA TYR A 319 5.27 -0.11 -11.70
C TYR A 319 5.62 -1.47 -11.07
N GLY A 320 4.84 -2.49 -11.39
CA GLY A 320 5.10 -3.85 -10.96
C GLY A 320 4.81 -4.13 -9.48
N ARG A 321 3.91 -3.35 -8.82
CA ARG A 321 3.55 -3.57 -7.40
C ARG A 321 3.03 -4.97 -7.11
N ASN A 322 2.41 -5.64 -8.07
CA ASN A 322 2.01 -7.04 -7.96
C ASN A 322 3.14 -8.05 -8.20
N ARG A 323 4.34 -7.60 -8.55
CA ARG A 323 5.52 -8.45 -8.82
C ARG A 323 6.63 -8.28 -7.79
N VAL A 324 6.87 -7.04 -7.34
CA VAL A 324 8.01 -6.70 -6.50
C VAL A 324 7.77 -7.00 -5.03
N THR A 325 8.88 -7.14 -4.28
CA THR A 325 8.89 -7.12 -2.82
C THR A 325 8.95 -5.68 -2.33
N TYR A 326 8.06 -5.29 -1.42
CA TYR A 326 8.04 -3.92 -0.88
C TYR A 326 7.37 -3.83 0.50
N ASP A 327 7.60 -2.72 1.18
CA ASP A 327 7.05 -2.46 2.50
C ASP A 327 5.56 -2.09 2.42
N MET A 328 4.76 -2.64 3.33
CA MET A 328 3.33 -2.40 3.43
C MET A 328 2.91 -2.10 4.86
N ILE A 329 1.76 -1.43 5.01
CA ILE A 329 1.19 -1.19 6.33
C ILE A 329 0.83 -2.49 7.04
N GLY A 330 0.47 -3.52 6.28
CA GLY A 330 0.17 -4.84 6.80
C GLY A 330 0.13 -5.93 5.74
N VAL A 331 0.13 -7.17 6.20
CA VAL A 331 0.00 -8.39 5.41
C VAL A 331 -1.02 -9.32 6.06
N THR A 332 -1.61 -10.24 5.29
CA THR A 332 -2.66 -11.14 5.80
C THR A 332 -2.10 -12.30 6.60
N ALA A 333 -2.77 -12.68 7.69
CA ALA A 333 -2.42 -13.87 8.47
C ALA A 333 -2.80 -15.21 7.80
N ALA A 334 -3.44 -15.18 6.63
CA ALA A 334 -3.61 -16.39 5.82
C ALA A 334 -2.25 -17.01 5.42
N CYS A 335 -1.19 -16.17 5.30
CA CYS A 335 0.21 -16.61 5.22
C CYS A 335 1.11 -15.47 5.72
N LEU A 336 1.48 -15.50 7.00
CA LEU A 336 2.28 -14.46 7.66
C LEU A 336 3.44 -15.09 8.41
N MET A 337 4.65 -14.69 8.07
CA MET A 337 5.87 -15.12 8.75
C MET A 337 6.45 -14.00 9.61
N VAL A 338 6.99 -14.34 10.79
CA VAL A 338 7.63 -13.39 11.70
C VAL A 338 8.73 -14.10 12.51
N SER A 339 9.75 -13.35 12.94
CA SER A 339 10.71 -13.85 13.93
C SER A 339 10.01 -14.13 15.27
N ARG A 340 10.28 -15.29 15.87
CA ARG A 340 9.70 -15.67 17.16
C ARG A 340 10.06 -14.67 18.27
N GLU A 341 11.28 -14.14 18.23
CA GLU A 341 11.73 -13.10 19.17
C GLU A 341 10.90 -11.82 19.01
N LYS A 342 10.73 -11.33 17.77
CA LYS A 342 9.95 -10.11 17.48
C LYS A 342 8.47 -10.30 17.80
N TYR A 343 7.91 -11.49 17.53
CA TYR A 343 6.54 -11.84 17.92
C TYR A 343 6.34 -11.73 19.44
N ALA A 344 7.26 -12.30 20.22
CA ALA A 344 7.22 -12.20 21.67
C ALA A 344 7.40 -10.76 22.17
N LYS A 345 8.30 -9.98 21.54
CA LYS A 345 8.59 -8.59 21.90
C LYS A 345 7.35 -7.69 21.80
N VAL A 346 6.49 -7.88 20.79
CA VAL A 346 5.26 -7.11 20.62
C VAL A 346 4.05 -7.70 21.34
N GLY A 347 4.23 -8.80 22.08
CA GLY A 347 3.18 -9.45 22.87
C GLY A 347 2.17 -10.28 22.08
N GLY A 348 2.57 -10.79 20.91
CA GLY A 348 1.74 -11.67 20.07
C GLY A 348 0.52 -10.98 19.44
N ILE A 349 -0.47 -11.77 19.02
CA ILE A 349 -1.73 -11.30 18.44
C ILE A 349 -2.75 -11.03 19.56
N ASP A 350 -3.55 -9.96 19.42
CA ASP A 350 -4.55 -9.59 20.43
C ASP A 350 -5.78 -10.50 20.40
N GLU A 351 -5.94 -11.32 21.43
CA GLU A 351 -7.07 -12.25 21.56
C GLU A 351 -8.43 -11.56 21.74
N THR A 352 -8.45 -10.28 22.03
CA THR A 352 -9.70 -9.51 22.11
C THR A 352 -10.27 -9.16 20.73
N MET A 353 -9.51 -9.37 19.66
CA MET A 353 -9.95 -9.32 18.26
C MET A 353 -9.96 -10.75 17.70
N ALA A 354 -11.13 -11.38 17.77
CA ALA A 354 -11.26 -12.81 17.54
C ALA A 354 -11.21 -13.20 16.05
N VAL A 355 -11.61 -12.31 15.13
CA VAL A 355 -11.92 -12.66 13.75
C VAL A 355 -11.25 -11.75 12.73
N ALA A 356 -11.49 -10.45 12.80
CA ALA A 356 -11.02 -9.48 11.80
C ALA A 356 -10.01 -8.50 12.41
N TYR A 357 -9.21 -7.88 11.56
CA TYR A 357 -8.22 -6.86 11.92
C TYR A 357 -7.17 -7.27 12.97
N ASN A 358 -7.19 -8.49 13.48
CA ASN A 358 -6.20 -9.00 14.45
C ASN A 358 -4.78 -9.02 13.88
N TYR A 359 -4.62 -9.45 12.62
CA TYR A 359 -3.34 -9.40 11.92
C TYR A 359 -2.92 -7.98 11.53
N VAL A 360 -3.90 -7.08 11.34
CA VAL A 360 -3.61 -5.65 11.11
C VAL A 360 -3.12 -5.00 12.39
N ASP A 361 -3.76 -5.26 13.55
CA ASP A 361 -3.28 -4.84 14.87
C ASP A 361 -1.85 -5.33 15.11
N PHE A 362 -1.58 -6.59 14.77
CA PHE A 362 -0.25 -7.16 14.90
C PHE A 362 0.77 -6.43 13.99
N CYS A 363 0.40 -6.15 12.73
CA CYS A 363 1.25 -5.40 11.81
C CYS A 363 1.50 -3.96 12.30
N PHE A 364 0.50 -3.30 12.87
CA PHE A 364 0.66 -1.97 13.46
C PHE A 364 1.61 -2.00 14.66
N LYS A 365 1.49 -2.99 15.55
CA LYS A 365 2.44 -3.18 16.66
C LYS A 365 3.87 -3.39 16.17
N MET A 366 4.06 -4.10 15.05
CA MET A 366 5.39 -4.24 14.45
C MET A 366 5.95 -2.89 13.98
N LEU A 367 5.14 -2.07 13.29
CA LEU A 367 5.55 -0.73 12.86
C LEU A 367 5.86 0.19 14.06
N GLU A 368 5.05 0.16 15.10
CA GLU A 368 5.26 0.92 16.34
C GLU A 368 6.53 0.48 17.10
N ALA A 369 6.91 -0.79 16.96
CA ALA A 369 8.16 -1.32 17.49
C ALA A 369 9.39 -1.03 16.61
N GLY A 370 9.22 -0.27 15.50
CA GLY A 370 10.28 0.15 14.59
C GLY A 370 10.64 -0.89 13.51
N TYR A 371 9.80 -1.91 13.29
CA TYR A 371 9.98 -2.87 12.21
C TYR A 371 9.15 -2.50 10.99
N TYR A 372 9.49 -3.05 9.82
CA TYR A 372 8.74 -2.91 8.57
C TYR A 372 8.03 -4.21 8.21
N ASN A 373 6.75 -4.13 7.82
CA ASN A 373 6.05 -5.28 7.29
C ASN A 373 6.30 -5.36 5.78
N VAL A 374 6.61 -6.54 5.28
CA VAL A 374 7.06 -6.76 3.91
C VAL A 374 6.12 -7.69 3.18
N GLN A 375 5.63 -7.26 2.04
CA GLN A 375 4.86 -8.07 1.11
C GLN A 375 5.78 -8.62 0.02
N ARG A 376 5.91 -9.96 -0.07
CA ARG A 376 6.68 -10.66 -1.11
C ARG A 376 5.76 -11.13 -2.23
N ASN A 377 5.58 -10.28 -3.24
CA ASN A 377 4.73 -10.62 -4.39
C ASN A 377 5.38 -11.58 -5.38
N ASP A 378 6.65 -11.90 -5.20
CA ASP A 378 7.35 -12.97 -5.90
C ASP A 378 7.07 -14.37 -5.31
N VAL A 379 6.44 -14.43 -4.14
CA VAL A 379 5.98 -15.67 -3.50
C VAL A 379 4.46 -15.74 -3.66
N VAL A 380 3.98 -16.72 -4.41
CA VAL A 380 2.57 -16.88 -4.75
C VAL A 380 2.02 -18.21 -4.24
N LEU A 381 0.85 -18.17 -3.61
CA LEU A 381 0.14 -19.34 -3.09
C LEU A 381 -1.32 -19.28 -3.50
N TYR A 382 -2.00 -20.43 -3.60
CA TYR A 382 -3.46 -20.46 -3.68
C TYR A 382 -4.08 -20.40 -2.29
N HIS A 383 -5.17 -19.66 -2.16
CA HIS A 383 -6.01 -19.65 -0.97
C HIS A 383 -7.45 -19.98 -1.35
N HIS A 384 -7.95 -21.09 -0.83
CA HIS A 384 -9.26 -21.63 -1.12
C HIS A 384 -10.37 -20.98 -0.27
N GLU A 385 -10.39 -19.66 -0.21
CA GLU A 385 -11.25 -18.86 0.67
C GLU A 385 -12.71 -19.34 0.75
N SER A 386 -13.32 -19.16 1.93
CA SER A 386 -14.75 -19.36 2.18
C SER A 386 -15.24 -20.81 2.21
N LEU A 387 -14.37 -21.82 2.21
CA LEU A 387 -14.81 -23.21 2.38
C LEU A 387 -15.44 -23.46 3.76
N SER A 388 -15.01 -22.70 4.78
CA SER A 388 -15.44 -22.90 6.18
C SER A 388 -16.33 -21.79 6.75
N ARG A 389 -16.29 -20.55 6.25
CA ARG A 389 -16.85 -19.39 6.97
C ARG A 389 -17.90 -18.57 6.19
N GLY A 390 -17.98 -18.67 4.87
CA GLY A 390 -18.84 -17.84 4.02
C GLY A 390 -18.41 -16.36 4.00
N LEU A 391 -19.03 -15.55 3.13
CA LEU A 391 -18.73 -14.12 2.99
C LEU A 391 -19.30 -13.31 4.16
N ASP A 392 -18.44 -12.50 4.80
CA ASP A 392 -18.83 -11.66 5.96
C ASP A 392 -19.82 -10.54 5.58
N GLU A 393 -19.79 -10.07 4.33
CA GLU A 393 -20.61 -8.95 3.83
C GLU A 393 -22.09 -9.29 3.66
N GLN A 394 -22.46 -10.57 3.64
CA GLN A 394 -23.85 -11.04 3.45
C GLN A 394 -24.63 -11.24 4.75
N ASP A 395 -23.98 -11.11 5.91
CA ASP A 395 -24.56 -11.31 7.23
C ASP A 395 -24.45 -10.02 8.06
N HIS A 396 -25.60 -9.45 8.43
CA HIS A 396 -25.68 -8.19 9.20
C HIS A 396 -24.91 -8.26 10.53
N ASN A 397 -24.97 -9.38 11.25
CA ASN A 397 -24.25 -9.53 12.52
C ASN A 397 -22.74 -9.61 12.32
N LYS A 398 -22.30 -10.23 11.23
CA LYS A 398 -20.87 -10.28 10.86
C LYS A 398 -20.37 -8.90 10.47
N TRP A 399 -21.18 -8.11 9.76
CA TRP A 399 -20.85 -6.73 9.39
C TRP A 399 -20.72 -5.81 10.59
N GLU A 400 -21.68 -5.85 11.54
CA GLU A 400 -21.59 -5.06 12.78
C GLU A 400 -20.36 -5.42 13.61
N ARG A 401 -20.03 -6.71 13.71
CA ARG A 401 -18.80 -7.16 14.36
C ARG A 401 -17.55 -6.62 13.67
N LEU A 402 -17.51 -6.66 12.34
CA LEU A 402 -16.40 -6.15 11.54
C LEU A 402 -16.16 -4.65 11.83
N LEU A 403 -17.23 -3.86 11.86
CA LEU A 403 -17.15 -2.45 12.21
C LEU A 403 -16.68 -2.24 13.66
N ALA A 404 -17.17 -3.01 14.60
CA ALA A 404 -16.75 -2.92 15.99
C ALA A 404 -15.27 -3.29 16.18
N GLU A 405 -14.77 -4.34 15.51
CA GLU A 405 -13.37 -4.72 15.55
C GLU A 405 -12.48 -3.65 14.87
N LYS A 406 -12.95 -2.98 13.80
CA LYS A 406 -12.25 -1.85 13.19
C LYS A 406 -12.13 -0.65 14.13
N GLU A 407 -13.21 -0.28 14.81
CA GLU A 407 -13.15 0.80 15.80
C GLU A 407 -12.24 0.46 16.99
N LYS A 408 -12.21 -0.80 17.39
CA LYS A 408 -11.29 -1.29 18.42
C LYS A 408 -9.82 -1.20 17.98
N LEU A 409 -9.53 -1.55 16.73
CA LEU A 409 -8.21 -1.38 16.13
C LEU A 409 -7.75 0.07 16.26
N TYR A 410 -8.58 1.02 15.83
CA TYR A 410 -8.20 2.45 15.88
C TYR A 410 -8.26 3.08 17.27
N ALA A 411 -9.01 2.51 18.20
CA ALA A 411 -8.93 2.91 19.61
C ALA A 411 -7.56 2.57 20.22
N LYS A 412 -6.93 1.48 19.76
CA LYS A 412 -5.58 1.07 20.17
C LYS A 412 -4.48 1.84 19.42
N HIS A 413 -4.69 2.12 18.15
CA HIS A 413 -3.74 2.77 17.23
C HIS A 413 -4.32 4.05 16.61
N PRO A 414 -4.66 5.08 17.42
CA PRO A 414 -5.38 6.26 16.93
C PRO A 414 -4.62 7.04 15.86
N HIS A 415 -3.28 7.05 15.92
CA HIS A 415 -2.41 7.73 14.95
C HIS A 415 -2.33 7.02 13.59
N MET A 416 -2.80 5.77 13.50
CA MET A 416 -2.87 5.00 12.25
C MET A 416 -4.18 5.21 11.49
N ARG A 417 -5.19 5.87 12.07
CA ARG A 417 -6.51 6.02 11.42
C ARG A 417 -6.39 6.81 10.11
N GLY A 418 -6.71 6.16 9.00
CA GLY A 418 -6.66 6.76 7.66
C GLY A 418 -5.27 7.21 7.21
N ARG A 419 -4.22 6.65 7.82
CA ARG A 419 -2.83 6.98 7.51
C ARG A 419 -2.07 5.75 7.07
N ASP A 420 -1.45 5.84 5.90
CA ASP A 420 -0.56 4.82 5.37
C ASP A 420 0.78 5.46 4.97
N ILE A 421 1.86 5.07 5.65
CA ILE A 421 3.19 5.63 5.42
C ILE A 421 3.87 5.08 4.14
N PHE A 422 3.31 4.02 3.55
CA PHE A 422 3.82 3.38 2.34
C PHE A 422 2.98 3.67 1.09
N TYR A 423 1.88 4.41 1.25
CA TYR A 423 0.95 4.73 0.17
C TYR A 423 0.97 6.22 -0.13
N HIS A 424 1.31 6.59 -1.37
CA HIS A 424 1.47 7.99 -1.74
C HIS A 424 0.11 8.68 -1.87
N SER A 425 -0.02 9.90 -1.36
CA SER A 425 -1.26 10.69 -1.37
C SER A 425 -1.75 11.08 -2.77
N ALA A 426 -0.88 11.05 -3.78
CA ALA A 426 -1.26 11.22 -5.18
C ALA A 426 -1.98 10.01 -5.79
N LEU A 427 -2.06 8.88 -5.09
CA LEU A 427 -2.82 7.72 -5.52
C LEU A 427 -4.26 7.82 -5.04
N ILE A 428 -5.17 7.13 -5.76
CA ILE A 428 -6.59 7.11 -5.41
C ILE A 428 -6.79 6.43 -4.06
N ASP A 429 -7.55 7.09 -3.18
CA ASP A 429 -7.98 6.53 -1.91
C ASP A 429 -9.17 5.56 -2.10
N ASN A 430 -8.88 4.41 -2.68
CA ASN A 430 -9.82 3.31 -2.81
C ASN A 430 -9.19 1.99 -2.31
N ALA A 431 -10.02 0.96 -2.15
CA ALA A 431 -9.55 -0.35 -1.68
C ALA A 431 -8.83 -1.16 -2.75
N SER A 432 -9.14 -0.97 -4.04
CA SER A 432 -8.88 -2.01 -5.04
C SER A 432 -7.59 -1.83 -5.81
N ASP A 433 -7.26 -0.64 -6.29
CA ASP A 433 -6.14 -0.44 -7.22
C ASP A 433 -5.15 0.65 -6.79
N TYR A 434 -4.15 0.90 -7.64
CA TYR A 434 -3.16 1.97 -7.49
C TYR A 434 -3.40 3.10 -8.48
N GLY A 435 -4.63 3.37 -8.87
CA GLY A 435 -4.94 4.47 -9.78
C GLY A 435 -4.34 5.78 -9.29
N CYS A 436 -3.91 6.62 -10.22
CA CYS A 436 -3.41 7.95 -9.91
C CYS A 436 -4.57 8.93 -9.77
N ASN A 437 -4.47 9.82 -8.82
CA ASN A 437 -5.26 11.03 -8.82
C ASN A 437 -4.60 12.00 -9.81
N TYR A 438 -5.09 12.04 -11.04
CA TYR A 438 -4.47 12.75 -12.17
C TYR A 438 -4.30 14.25 -11.97
N LYS A 439 -4.97 14.83 -10.98
CA LYS A 439 -4.80 16.23 -10.61
C LYS A 439 -4.32 16.34 -9.17
N PHE A 440 -3.14 15.82 -8.92
CA PHE A 440 -2.44 16.06 -7.68
C PHE A 440 -2.18 17.57 -7.55
N PRO A 441 -2.66 18.23 -6.51
CA PRO A 441 -2.39 19.66 -6.33
C PRO A 441 -0.89 19.88 -6.14
N HIS A 442 -0.27 20.59 -7.06
CA HIS A 442 1.17 20.90 -7.04
C HIS A 442 1.54 21.96 -5.99
N GLU A 443 0.60 22.44 -5.19
CA GLU A 443 0.78 23.58 -4.32
C GLU A 443 1.02 23.21 -2.85
N LYS A 444 1.67 24.13 -2.17
CA LYS A 444 2.18 24.03 -0.77
C LYS A 444 1.14 23.61 0.28
N HIS A 445 -0.13 23.63 -0.05
CA HIS A 445 -1.23 23.34 0.86
C HIS A 445 -1.98 22.07 0.39
N LEU A 446 -1.34 20.92 0.55
CA LEU A 446 -1.89 19.59 0.23
C LEU A 446 -3.26 19.30 0.87
N TYR A 447 -3.66 20.08 1.85
CA TYR A 447 -4.84 19.81 2.66
C TYR A 447 -5.87 20.94 2.69
N THR A 448 -5.48 22.18 2.34
CA THR A 448 -6.39 23.33 2.41
C THR A 448 -6.22 24.28 1.22
N ASN A 449 -7.33 24.73 0.69
CA ASN A 449 -7.38 25.79 -0.33
C ASN A 449 -7.35 27.15 0.34
N GLU A 450 -6.65 28.12 -0.25
CA GLU A 450 -6.61 29.50 0.24
C GLU A 450 -7.96 30.20 0.00
N VAL A 451 -8.35 31.01 0.98
CA VAL A 451 -9.63 31.73 0.97
C VAL A 451 -9.38 33.19 0.67
N GLU A 452 -10.04 33.74 -0.34
CA GLU A 452 -9.98 35.15 -0.68
C GLU A 452 -11.32 35.82 -0.34
N PRO A 453 -11.33 36.85 0.53
CA PRO A 453 -12.53 37.68 0.74
C PRO A 453 -12.89 38.41 -0.55
N ILE A 454 -14.16 38.39 -0.92
CA ILE A 454 -14.66 39.06 -2.13
C ILE A 454 -15.76 40.06 -1.82
N ASN A 455 -15.83 41.13 -2.65
CA ASN A 455 -16.94 42.07 -2.58
C ASN A 455 -18.11 41.54 -3.40
N GLY A 456 -19.28 41.38 -2.78
CA GLY A 456 -20.49 40.83 -3.42
C GLY A 456 -20.96 41.60 -4.70
N ASP A 457 -20.46 42.81 -4.93
CA ASP A 457 -20.76 43.57 -6.15
C ASP A 457 -20.05 43.05 -7.42
N GLN A 458 -18.95 42.33 -7.24
CA GLN A 458 -18.22 41.67 -8.35
C GLN A 458 -19.02 40.50 -8.95
N ILE A 459 -19.90 39.88 -8.17
CA ILE A 459 -20.68 38.71 -8.54
C ILE A 459 -22.00 39.10 -9.22
N LYS A 460 -22.54 40.29 -8.95
CA LYS A 460 -23.87 40.75 -9.42
C LYS A 460 -24.02 40.91 -10.94
N LYS A 461 -22.92 40.95 -11.69
CA LYS A 461 -22.90 41.20 -13.13
C LYS A 461 -22.73 39.94 -13.98
N VAL A 462 -22.60 38.77 -13.39
CA VAL A 462 -22.33 37.53 -14.12
C VAL A 462 -23.61 36.86 -14.55
N LYS A 463 -23.74 36.54 -15.84
CA LYS A 463 -24.92 35.87 -16.40
C LYS A 463 -24.91 34.38 -16.03
N ALA A 464 -25.96 33.92 -15.36
CA ALA A 464 -26.19 32.49 -15.10
C ALA A 464 -26.61 31.78 -16.41
N LYS A 465 -25.68 31.54 -17.32
CA LYS A 465 -25.96 30.80 -18.55
C LYS A 465 -25.11 29.55 -18.65
N TYR A 466 -25.80 28.42 -18.84
CA TYR A 466 -25.26 27.11 -19.28
C TYR A 466 -24.35 26.32 -18.31
N LEU A 467 -23.97 26.85 -17.17
CA LEU A 467 -23.19 26.08 -16.18
C LEU A 467 -24.12 25.22 -15.33
N ARG A 468 -23.78 23.92 -15.20
CA ARG A 468 -24.43 22.98 -14.29
C ARG A 468 -23.52 22.74 -13.10
N LEU A 469 -24.05 22.79 -11.89
CA LEU A 469 -23.33 22.57 -10.64
C LEU A 469 -24.07 21.54 -9.81
N THR A 470 -23.36 20.51 -9.38
CA THR A 470 -23.80 19.52 -8.40
C THR A 470 -22.81 19.49 -7.24
N VAL A 471 -23.30 19.76 -6.05
CA VAL A 471 -22.52 19.59 -4.81
C VAL A 471 -22.92 18.27 -4.18
N ASP A 472 -22.02 17.31 -4.15
CA ASP A 472 -22.28 15.99 -3.55
C ASP A 472 -22.23 16.07 -2.03
N ARG A 473 -21.23 16.79 -1.49
CA ARG A 473 -21.00 16.94 -0.06
C ARG A 473 -20.61 18.38 0.30
N ALA A 474 -21.09 18.85 1.45
CA ALA A 474 -20.67 20.11 2.07
C ALA A 474 -20.84 19.97 3.59
N GLU A 475 -19.75 19.77 4.31
CA GLU A 475 -19.78 19.50 5.76
C GLU A 475 -18.50 19.97 6.46
N ILE A 476 -18.57 20.16 7.77
CA ILE A 476 -17.38 20.34 8.60
C ILE A 476 -16.85 18.97 9.00
N GLN A 477 -15.62 18.69 8.59
CA GLN A 477 -14.86 17.59 9.14
C GLN A 477 -14.23 18.01 10.46
N HIS A 478 -14.71 17.42 11.53
CA HIS A 478 -14.14 17.61 12.86
C HIS A 478 -12.87 16.77 13.03
N LYS A 479 -11.99 17.25 13.85
CA LYS A 479 -10.72 16.60 14.21
C LYS A 479 -10.88 15.13 14.50
N ILE A 480 -10.03 14.34 13.88
CA ILE A 480 -9.83 12.94 14.27
C ILE A 480 -8.74 12.85 15.37
N HIS A 481 -7.78 13.78 15.38
CA HIS A 481 -6.68 13.83 16.36
C HIS A 481 -6.61 15.17 17.11
N SER A 482 -6.14 15.13 18.34
CA SER A 482 -5.90 16.34 19.13
C SER A 482 -4.80 17.19 18.48
N GLY A 483 -5.15 18.40 18.04
CA GLY A 483 -4.22 19.32 17.38
C GLY A 483 -4.52 19.61 15.91
N GLU A 484 -5.29 18.78 15.21
CA GLU A 484 -5.73 19.08 13.85
C GLU A 484 -6.87 20.11 13.85
N PRO A 485 -6.91 21.04 12.90
CA PRO A 485 -8.00 22.01 12.78
C PRO A 485 -9.25 21.39 12.14
N ASP A 486 -10.42 21.90 12.48
CA ASP A 486 -11.65 21.61 11.75
C ASP A 486 -11.56 22.15 10.32
N ILE A 487 -12.05 21.38 9.35
CA ILE A 487 -11.99 21.68 7.91
C ILE A 487 -13.40 21.72 7.34
N LEU A 488 -13.74 22.79 6.61
CA LEU A 488 -14.87 22.77 5.69
C LEU A 488 -14.47 21.93 4.47
N TRP A 489 -15.22 20.88 4.22
CA TRP A 489 -15.02 19.99 3.08
C TRP A 489 -16.22 20.06 2.14
N ILE A 490 -15.99 20.52 0.91
CA ILE A 490 -16.99 20.57 -0.17
C ILE A 490 -16.46 19.77 -1.34
N MET A 491 -17.31 18.94 -1.92
CA MET A 491 -16.98 18.20 -3.12
C MET A 491 -18.18 18.10 -4.04
N GLY A 492 -17.90 18.01 -5.33
CA GLY A 492 -18.93 17.95 -6.35
C GLY A 492 -18.35 17.93 -7.75
N TRP A 493 -19.17 18.34 -8.70
CA TRP A 493 -18.78 18.49 -10.10
C TRP A 493 -19.61 19.57 -10.77
N ASP A 494 -19.03 20.18 -11.79
CA ASP A 494 -19.67 21.21 -12.59
C ASP A 494 -19.34 20.98 -14.07
N TYR A 495 -20.20 21.44 -14.98
CA TYR A 495 -19.88 21.39 -16.39
C TYR A 495 -20.69 22.40 -17.21
N VAL A 496 -20.12 22.74 -18.35
CA VAL A 496 -20.78 23.55 -19.39
C VAL A 496 -21.17 22.61 -20.54
N PRO A 497 -22.48 22.36 -20.76
CA PRO A 497 -22.92 21.45 -21.82
C PRO A 497 -22.38 21.82 -23.19
N GLY A 498 -21.79 20.86 -23.91
CA GLY A 498 -21.23 21.00 -25.24
C GLY A 498 -19.90 21.75 -25.33
N ALA A 499 -19.31 22.14 -24.20
CA ALA A 499 -18.00 22.77 -24.15
C ALA A 499 -16.91 21.76 -23.75
N ASP A 500 -15.65 22.17 -23.91
CA ASP A 500 -14.51 21.42 -23.35
C ASP A 500 -14.36 21.77 -21.88
N ASN A 501 -14.71 20.81 -20.99
CA ASN A 501 -14.75 21.03 -19.56
C ASN A 501 -13.35 21.10 -18.89
N ALA A 502 -12.28 20.83 -19.64
CA ALA A 502 -10.91 21.05 -19.18
C ALA A 502 -10.42 22.51 -19.37
N SER A 503 -11.15 23.33 -20.12
CA SER A 503 -10.72 24.68 -20.55
C SER A 503 -11.12 25.81 -19.61
N PHE A 504 -11.80 25.54 -18.49
CA PHE A 504 -12.31 26.56 -17.59
C PHE A 504 -11.45 26.74 -16.34
N GLU A 505 -11.16 27.99 -15.99
CA GLU A 505 -10.73 28.35 -14.63
C GLU A 505 -11.95 28.34 -13.71
N ARG A 506 -11.80 27.72 -12.53
CA ARG A 506 -12.87 27.48 -11.57
C ARG A 506 -12.62 28.17 -10.25
N GLN A 507 -13.67 28.80 -9.70
CA GLN A 507 -13.68 29.32 -8.34
C GLN A 507 -14.99 28.94 -7.65
N ILE A 508 -14.90 28.36 -6.47
CA ILE A 508 -16.06 28.19 -5.58
C ILE A 508 -16.32 29.49 -4.87
N LEU A 509 -17.58 29.91 -4.87
CA LEU A 509 -18.05 31.08 -4.15
C LEU A 509 -18.82 30.63 -2.90
N LEU A 510 -18.41 31.14 -1.75
CA LEU A 510 -19.15 31.01 -0.51
C LEU A 510 -19.81 32.34 -0.22
N LYS A 511 -21.12 32.43 -0.55
CA LYS A 511 -21.89 33.65 -0.36
C LYS A 511 -22.73 33.58 0.91
N ARG A 512 -22.58 34.55 1.78
CA ARG A 512 -23.34 34.62 3.03
C ARG A 512 -24.84 34.65 2.78
N ALA A 513 -25.59 33.79 3.46
CA ALA A 513 -27.02 33.58 3.30
C ALA A 513 -27.86 34.02 4.50
N ASP A 514 -27.23 34.25 5.68
CA ASP A 514 -27.89 34.57 6.94
C ASP A 514 -28.24 36.06 7.13
N GLY A 515 -27.93 36.92 6.15
CA GLY A 515 -28.20 38.37 6.20
C GLY A 515 -27.28 39.14 7.17
N GLY A 516 -26.27 38.50 7.76
CA GLY A 516 -25.29 39.14 8.62
C GLY A 516 -24.31 40.04 7.87
N ASN A 517 -23.70 40.98 8.58
CA ASN A 517 -22.59 41.82 8.06
C ASN A 517 -21.28 41.00 8.08
N GLY A 518 -21.11 40.06 7.18
CA GLY A 518 -19.91 39.27 7.04
C GLY A 518 -19.39 39.22 5.61
N GLU A 519 -18.25 38.60 5.43
CA GLU A 519 -17.56 38.50 4.14
C GLU A 519 -18.12 37.35 3.29
N ASP A 520 -18.15 37.56 1.98
CA ASP A 520 -18.25 36.51 0.97
C ASP A 520 -16.84 36.06 0.59
N TYR A 521 -16.67 34.83 0.17
CA TYR A 521 -15.37 34.26 -0.16
C TYR A 521 -15.34 33.65 -1.55
N ALA A 522 -14.18 33.73 -2.21
CA ALA A 522 -13.84 32.94 -3.38
C ALA A 522 -12.68 31.98 -3.04
N VAL A 523 -12.76 30.78 -3.56
CA VAL A 523 -11.75 29.75 -3.33
C VAL A 523 -11.51 29.00 -4.62
N VAL A 524 -10.26 28.86 -5.03
CA VAL A 524 -9.88 28.00 -6.15
C VAL A 524 -9.90 26.55 -5.64
N PRO A 525 -10.83 25.70 -6.13
CA PRO A 525 -10.90 24.31 -5.70
C PRO A 525 -9.74 23.49 -6.28
N SER A 526 -9.43 22.39 -5.65
CA SER A 526 -8.61 21.34 -6.25
C SER A 526 -9.46 20.51 -7.21
N ASP A 527 -8.88 20.12 -8.32
CA ASP A 527 -9.54 19.27 -9.30
C ASP A 527 -9.67 17.83 -8.79
N TRP A 528 -10.76 17.18 -9.15
CA TRP A 528 -11.00 15.76 -8.84
C TRP A 528 -11.57 15.04 -10.05
N TYR A 529 -10.87 13.99 -10.51
CA TYR A 529 -11.33 13.22 -11.65
C TYR A 529 -12.55 12.35 -11.28
N ARG A 530 -13.62 12.44 -12.09
CA ARG A 530 -14.93 11.84 -11.86
C ARG A 530 -15.26 10.82 -12.95
N LYS A 531 -14.70 9.63 -12.84
CA LYS A 531 -14.99 8.52 -13.74
C LYS A 531 -16.47 8.13 -13.75
N ASP A 532 -17.15 8.30 -12.61
CA ASP A 532 -18.59 8.06 -12.48
C ASP A 532 -19.42 9.08 -13.30
N VAL A 533 -19.01 10.35 -13.31
CA VAL A 533 -19.67 11.40 -14.11
C VAL A 533 -19.40 11.17 -15.61
N GLU A 534 -18.20 10.78 -15.98
CA GLU A 534 -17.84 10.40 -17.34
C GLU A 534 -18.71 9.24 -17.86
N ALA A 535 -18.97 8.24 -17.03
CA ALA A 535 -19.84 7.12 -17.38
C ALA A 535 -21.32 7.55 -17.58
N ILE A 536 -21.78 8.59 -16.86
CA ILE A 536 -23.15 9.10 -16.97
C ILE A 536 -23.32 10.05 -18.16
N LEU A 537 -22.30 10.85 -18.47
CA LEU A 537 -22.32 11.87 -19.52
C LEU A 537 -21.21 11.64 -20.58
N PRO A 538 -21.14 10.47 -21.23
CA PRO A 538 -20.02 10.10 -22.10
C PRO A 538 -19.90 10.92 -23.39
N LYS A 539 -20.87 11.79 -23.69
CA LYS A 539 -20.85 12.67 -24.87
C LYS A 539 -20.29 14.06 -24.58
N GLU A 540 -20.11 14.39 -23.32
CA GLU A 540 -19.56 15.68 -22.91
C GLU A 540 -18.02 15.62 -22.89
N ARG A 541 -17.39 16.59 -23.52
CA ARG A 541 -15.92 16.63 -23.68
C ARG A 541 -15.22 16.85 -22.34
N ASN A 542 -14.25 16.01 -22.05
CA ASN A 542 -13.44 16.08 -20.83
C ASN A 542 -14.27 16.16 -19.52
N ILE A 543 -15.44 15.53 -19.51
CA ILE A 543 -16.37 15.58 -18.38
C ILE A 543 -15.81 14.92 -17.12
N GLY A 544 -14.93 13.93 -17.26
CA GLY A 544 -14.21 13.33 -16.13
C GLY A 544 -13.38 14.33 -15.34
N LEU A 545 -12.98 15.45 -15.99
CA LEU A 545 -12.23 16.55 -15.38
C LEU A 545 -13.14 17.62 -14.72
N ALA A 546 -14.45 17.41 -14.71
CA ALA A 546 -15.42 18.33 -14.15
C ALA A 546 -15.53 18.27 -12.61
N GLY A 547 -14.90 17.30 -11.96
CA GLY A 547 -14.97 17.17 -10.52
C GLY A 547 -14.08 18.16 -9.79
N PHE A 548 -14.53 18.54 -8.60
CA PHE A 548 -13.78 19.42 -7.70
C PHE A 548 -13.87 18.98 -6.24
N VAL A 549 -12.85 19.34 -5.49
CA VAL A 549 -12.82 19.22 -4.03
C VAL A 549 -12.29 20.52 -3.43
N LEU A 550 -12.91 20.97 -2.37
CA LEU A 550 -12.50 22.12 -1.58
C LEU A 550 -12.28 21.69 -0.15
N ARG A 551 -11.17 22.09 0.42
CA ARG A 551 -10.83 21.93 1.84
C ARG A 551 -10.32 23.25 2.38
N VAL A 552 -11.07 23.85 3.28
CA VAL A 552 -10.74 25.14 3.89
C VAL A 552 -10.70 25.00 5.40
N LEU A 553 -9.68 25.58 6.04
CA LEU A 553 -9.64 25.62 7.50
C LEU A 553 -10.85 26.41 8.02
N LYS A 554 -11.63 25.81 8.91
CA LYS A 554 -12.81 26.45 9.49
C LYS A 554 -12.48 27.82 10.11
N LYS A 555 -11.29 27.94 10.73
CA LYS A 555 -10.80 29.19 11.36
C LYS A 555 -10.58 30.36 10.37
N ASP A 556 -10.42 30.07 9.07
CA ASP A 556 -10.18 31.08 8.03
C ASP A 556 -11.50 31.65 7.46
N LEU A 557 -12.63 31.14 7.92
CA LEU A 557 -13.97 31.56 7.56
C LEU A 557 -14.68 32.17 8.78
N GLN A 558 -15.49 33.20 8.54
CA GLN A 558 -16.35 33.74 9.58
C GLN A 558 -17.54 32.80 9.85
N PRO A 559 -17.97 32.64 11.12
CA PRO A 559 -19.17 31.85 11.42
C PRO A 559 -20.40 32.39 10.69
N GLY A 560 -21.20 31.50 10.11
CA GLY A 560 -22.42 31.85 9.38
C GLY A 560 -22.85 30.75 8.41
N THR A 561 -23.98 30.98 7.76
CA THR A 561 -24.51 30.09 6.71
C THR A 561 -24.14 30.63 5.34
N TYR A 562 -23.55 29.79 4.50
CA TYR A 562 -23.09 30.17 3.17
C TYR A 562 -23.78 29.34 2.09
N ARG A 563 -24.21 30.01 1.01
CA ARG A 563 -24.59 29.39 -0.26
C ARG A 563 -23.33 29.07 -1.05
N ILE A 564 -23.34 27.92 -1.70
CA ILE A 564 -22.21 27.44 -2.50
C ILE A 564 -22.52 27.74 -3.99
N GLY A 565 -21.61 28.44 -4.65
CA GLY A 565 -21.65 28.71 -6.07
C GLY A 565 -20.39 28.28 -6.79
N MET A 566 -20.47 28.09 -8.10
CA MET A 566 -19.32 27.86 -8.98
C MET A 566 -19.26 28.98 -10.00
N LEU A 567 -18.13 29.63 -10.08
CA LEU A 567 -17.77 30.60 -11.09
C LEU A 567 -16.75 29.96 -12.04
N CYS A 568 -17.11 29.81 -13.30
CA CYS A 568 -16.21 29.35 -14.36
C CYS A 568 -15.85 30.54 -15.29
N THR A 569 -14.57 30.64 -15.62
CA THR A 569 -14.06 31.63 -16.59
C THR A 569 -13.44 30.89 -17.76
N ASP A 570 -13.84 31.22 -18.97
CA ASP A 570 -13.26 30.63 -20.19
C ASP A 570 -11.97 31.32 -20.62
N GLY A 571 -11.27 30.76 -21.62
CA GLY A 571 -10.03 31.32 -22.17
C GLY A 571 -10.16 32.73 -22.82
N GLN A 572 -11.39 33.26 -22.98
CA GLN A 572 -11.66 34.60 -23.46
C GLN A 572 -12.03 35.57 -22.33
N GLY A 573 -12.08 35.09 -21.10
CA GLY A 573 -12.43 35.86 -19.91
C GLY A 573 -13.94 35.98 -19.70
N GLU A 574 -14.78 35.22 -20.44
CA GLU A 574 -16.22 35.21 -20.23
C GLU A 574 -16.56 34.40 -18.98
N LYS A 575 -17.39 34.93 -18.10
CA LYS A 575 -17.71 34.35 -16.79
C LYS A 575 -19.11 33.77 -16.78
N MET A 576 -19.23 32.57 -16.23
CA MET A 576 -20.46 31.82 -16.00
C MET A 576 -20.59 31.47 -14.51
N LEU A 577 -21.80 31.56 -13.98
CA LEU A 577 -22.07 31.32 -12.56
C LEU A 577 -23.27 30.39 -12.38
N ALA A 578 -23.11 29.37 -11.56
CA ALA A 578 -24.22 28.54 -11.07
C ALA A 578 -24.22 28.51 -9.52
N TRP A 579 -25.41 28.39 -8.93
CA TRP A 579 -25.59 28.24 -7.50
C TRP A 579 -26.15 26.86 -7.18
N SER A 580 -25.61 26.22 -6.16
CA SER A 580 -26.14 25.00 -5.59
C SER A 580 -27.39 25.32 -4.75
N ASP A 581 -28.24 24.32 -4.59
CA ASP A 581 -29.31 24.29 -3.59
C ASP A 581 -28.79 23.97 -2.17
N LYS A 582 -27.56 23.46 -2.06
CA LYS A 582 -26.90 23.19 -0.77
C LYS A 582 -26.28 24.45 -0.18
N THR A 583 -26.29 24.47 1.15
CA THR A 583 -25.60 25.46 1.99
C THR A 583 -24.63 24.74 2.93
N CYS A 584 -23.66 25.48 3.47
CA CYS A 584 -22.82 24.99 4.56
C CYS A 584 -22.88 25.95 5.75
N GLU A 585 -22.82 25.39 6.95
CA GLU A 585 -22.71 26.10 8.22
C GLU A 585 -21.27 26.07 8.74
N ILE A 586 -20.73 27.26 9.10
CA ILE A 586 -19.35 27.41 9.60
C ILE A 586 -19.35 27.64 11.11
#